data_b365800de11272ec296e7d2c18c97cce
#
_entry.id   b365800de11272ec296e7d2c18c97cce
#
_cell.length_a   1.000
_cell.length_b   1.000
_cell.length_c   1.000
_cell.angle_alpha   90.00
_cell.angle_beta   90.00
_cell.angle_gamma   90.00
#
_symmetry.space_group_name_H-M   'P 1'
#
loop_
_entity.id
_entity.type
_entity.pdbx_description
1 polymer ?
#
loop_
_entity_poly.entity_id
_entity_poly.type
_entity_poly.pdbx_seq_one_letter_code
_entity_poly.pdbx_strand_id
1 'polypeptide(L)'
;LVAKKYRSYGRNIKVMFPMVSSVEEVRAAKEILAEAKAELRQEGYSFNAQMPVGIMVEVPAAVTMADQLAAEVDFFSIGTNDLSQYVMAADRTNPKVAKLADALEPAVLRMIQQTVTVAHQAGIPVSVCGQLASNPVGIPILLGLGVDELSVNPPAIATVISVISQLSINQAEMLAGEVLQLDSALAVREYIRLLAEVGNREQRCSAVLGVSPMSDCIKTGTGNSGQELT
;
A
#
# COMPACT_ATOMS: atom_id res chain seq x y z
N LEU A 1 2.43 14.51 -27.81
CA LEU A 1 3.59 13.66 -28.21
C LEU A 1 3.50 12.25 -27.61
N VAL A 2 3.14 12.10 -26.34
CA VAL A 2 3.00 10.79 -25.68
C VAL A 2 1.84 9.98 -26.31
N ALA A 3 0.69 10.59 -26.52
CA ALA A 3 -0.47 9.93 -27.13
C ALA A 3 -0.19 9.38 -28.56
N LYS A 4 0.68 10.06 -29.33
CA LYS A 4 1.06 9.63 -30.69
C LYS A 4 1.95 8.38 -30.66
N LYS A 5 2.81 8.24 -29.67
CA LYS A 5 3.75 7.11 -29.53
C LYS A 5 3.05 5.82 -29.06
N TYR A 6 1.97 5.94 -28.29
CA TYR A 6 1.26 4.81 -27.67
C TYR A 6 -0.14 4.55 -28.25
N ARG A 7 -0.35 4.90 -29.51
CA ARG A 7 -1.63 4.79 -30.23
C ARG A 7 -2.27 3.39 -30.16
N SER A 8 -1.47 2.34 -30.09
CA SER A 8 -1.92 0.93 -29.97
C SER A 8 -2.25 0.49 -28.54
N TYR A 9 -1.78 1.21 -27.52
CA TYR A 9 -1.98 0.89 -26.10
C TYR A 9 -3.04 1.77 -25.44
N GLY A 10 -3.68 2.67 -26.16
CA GLY A 10 -4.54 3.74 -25.64
C GLY A 10 -5.77 3.30 -24.84
N ARG A 11 -6.10 2.02 -24.77
CA ARG A 11 -7.26 1.53 -24.00
C ARG A 11 -6.96 1.38 -22.50
N ASN A 12 -5.69 1.29 -22.10
CA ASN A 12 -5.26 1.02 -20.71
C ASN A 12 -4.43 2.16 -20.09
N ILE A 13 -4.45 3.35 -20.72
CA ILE A 13 -3.74 4.51 -20.20
C ILE A 13 -4.63 5.23 -19.19
N LYS A 14 -4.07 5.56 -18.04
CA LYS A 14 -4.65 6.43 -17.01
C LYS A 14 -3.78 7.68 -16.86
N VAL A 15 -4.36 8.80 -16.46
CA VAL A 15 -3.62 10.02 -16.06
C VAL A 15 -3.66 10.15 -14.56
N MET A 16 -2.52 10.49 -13.96
CA MET A 16 -2.42 10.70 -12.52
C MET A 16 -1.71 12.03 -12.25
N PHE A 17 -2.32 12.88 -11.42
CA PHE A 17 -1.74 14.16 -11.00
C PHE A 17 -0.96 13.96 -9.68
N PRO A 18 0.33 14.29 -9.66
CA PRO A 18 1.15 14.20 -8.46
C PRO A 18 0.98 15.43 -7.57
N MET A 19 1.45 15.34 -6.32
CA MET A 19 1.59 16.45 -5.36
C MET A 19 0.30 17.23 -5.09
N VAL A 20 -0.84 16.60 -5.24
CA VAL A 20 -2.15 17.22 -4.98
C VAL A 20 -2.35 17.45 -3.48
N SER A 21 -2.81 18.65 -3.11
CA SER A 21 -3.11 19.04 -1.74
C SER A 21 -4.54 19.57 -1.55
N SER A 22 -5.24 19.94 -2.63
CA SER A 22 -6.59 20.49 -2.56
C SER A 22 -7.49 20.05 -3.71
N VAL A 23 -8.80 20.20 -3.54
CA VAL A 23 -9.81 19.94 -4.57
C VAL A 23 -9.69 20.92 -5.74
N GLU A 24 -9.36 22.18 -5.45
CA GLU A 24 -9.16 23.20 -6.49
C GLU A 24 -8.04 22.85 -7.44
N GLU A 25 -6.93 22.29 -6.94
CA GLU A 25 -5.82 21.82 -7.78
C GLU A 25 -6.26 20.71 -8.73
N VAL A 26 -7.06 19.75 -8.25
CA VAL A 26 -7.59 18.68 -9.10
C VAL A 26 -8.48 19.25 -10.19
N ARG A 27 -9.37 20.18 -9.86
CA ARG A 27 -10.26 20.83 -10.82
C ARG A 27 -9.48 21.60 -11.87
N ALA A 28 -8.50 22.41 -11.46
CA ALA A 28 -7.63 23.16 -12.37
C ALA A 28 -6.84 22.20 -13.29
N ALA A 29 -6.29 21.09 -12.77
CA ALA A 29 -5.59 20.12 -13.58
C ALA A 29 -6.52 19.40 -14.59
N LYS A 30 -7.78 19.14 -14.21
CA LYS A 30 -8.80 18.59 -15.12
C LYS A 30 -9.19 19.58 -16.23
N GLU A 31 -9.22 20.87 -15.96
CA GLU A 31 -9.42 21.91 -16.98
C GLU A 31 -8.30 21.89 -18.03
N ILE A 32 -7.04 21.87 -17.60
CA ILE A 32 -5.89 21.75 -18.51
C ILE A 32 -5.95 20.46 -19.35
N LEU A 33 -6.37 19.35 -18.72
CA LEU A 33 -6.57 18.08 -19.44
C LEU A 33 -7.70 18.18 -20.49
N ALA A 34 -8.78 18.91 -20.16
CA ALA A 34 -9.88 19.15 -21.09
C ALA A 34 -9.46 20.02 -22.29
N GLU A 35 -8.66 21.04 -22.07
CA GLU A 35 -8.06 21.87 -23.12
C GLU A 35 -7.18 21.01 -24.05
N ALA A 36 -6.27 20.21 -23.49
CA ALA A 36 -5.43 19.31 -24.25
C ALA A 36 -6.24 18.29 -25.08
N LYS A 37 -7.34 17.78 -24.54
CA LYS A 37 -8.27 16.90 -25.27
C LYS A 37 -8.98 17.67 -26.41
N ALA A 38 -9.31 18.94 -26.23
CA ALA A 38 -9.93 19.77 -27.26
C ALA A 38 -8.96 20.07 -28.41
N GLU A 39 -7.71 20.39 -28.11
CA GLU A 39 -6.65 20.60 -29.10
C GLU A 39 -6.42 19.34 -29.95
N LEU A 40 -6.30 18.17 -29.31
CA LEU A 40 -6.12 16.90 -30.01
C LEU A 40 -7.29 16.59 -30.95
N ARG A 41 -8.54 16.93 -30.56
CA ARG A 41 -9.72 16.78 -31.44
C ARG A 41 -9.63 17.70 -32.65
N GLN A 42 -9.24 18.97 -32.45
CA GLN A 42 -9.07 19.94 -33.56
C GLN A 42 -7.98 19.50 -34.54
N GLU A 43 -6.90 18.89 -34.04
CA GLU A 43 -5.82 18.35 -34.87
C GLU A 43 -6.16 16.98 -35.52
N GLY A 44 -7.34 16.44 -35.26
CA GLY A 44 -7.80 15.16 -35.84
C GLY A 44 -7.16 13.90 -35.24
N TYR A 45 -6.56 14.02 -34.04
CA TYR A 45 -6.04 12.84 -33.32
C TYR A 45 -7.16 12.06 -32.62
N SER A 46 -7.13 10.74 -32.77
CA SER A 46 -7.98 9.85 -31.97
C SER A 46 -7.32 9.52 -30.63
N PHE A 47 -8.07 9.64 -29.55
CA PHE A 47 -7.65 9.26 -28.20
C PHE A 47 -8.84 8.75 -27.37
N ASN A 48 -8.58 8.11 -26.23
CA ASN A 48 -9.64 7.71 -25.31
C ASN A 48 -10.15 8.93 -24.54
N ALA A 49 -11.32 9.45 -24.90
CA ALA A 49 -11.92 10.60 -24.23
C ALA A 49 -12.32 10.30 -22.77
N GLN A 50 -12.60 9.02 -22.46
CA GLN A 50 -12.96 8.52 -21.12
C GLN A 50 -11.77 7.91 -20.39
N MET A 51 -10.56 8.42 -20.64
CA MET A 51 -9.35 7.99 -19.94
C MET A 51 -9.49 8.28 -18.44
N PRO A 52 -9.32 7.27 -17.57
CA PRO A 52 -9.41 7.47 -16.12
C PRO A 52 -8.39 8.49 -15.61
N VAL A 53 -8.83 9.33 -14.68
CA VAL A 53 -8.01 10.38 -14.06
C VAL A 53 -7.94 10.11 -12.56
N GLY A 54 -6.72 10.01 -12.03
CA GLY A 54 -6.47 9.83 -10.60
C GLY A 54 -5.52 10.88 -10.05
N ILE A 55 -5.26 10.77 -8.77
CA ILE A 55 -4.25 11.58 -8.07
C ILE A 55 -3.26 10.69 -7.32
N MET A 56 -2.07 11.24 -7.12
CA MET A 56 -1.13 10.68 -6.16
C MET A 56 -1.41 11.28 -4.78
N VAL A 57 -1.78 10.41 -3.83
CA VAL A 57 -1.97 10.79 -2.43
C VAL A 57 -0.62 10.65 -1.73
N GLU A 58 0.07 11.75 -1.59
CA GLU A 58 1.43 11.80 -1.03
C GLU A 58 1.66 13.02 -0.15
N VAL A 59 0.68 13.94 -0.10
CA VAL A 59 0.65 15.09 0.79
C VAL A 59 -0.35 14.83 1.92
N PRO A 60 -0.03 15.05 3.20
CA PRO A 60 -0.94 14.82 4.32
C PRO A 60 -2.29 15.55 4.19
N ALA A 61 -2.32 16.71 3.55
CA ALA A 61 -3.55 17.43 3.24
C ALA A 61 -4.49 16.60 2.35
N ALA A 62 -3.94 15.89 1.33
CA ALA A 62 -4.74 15.02 0.47
C ALA A 62 -5.33 13.84 1.24
N VAL A 63 -4.62 13.27 2.22
CA VAL A 63 -5.16 12.23 3.11
C VAL A 63 -6.34 12.76 3.92
N THR A 64 -6.20 13.96 4.47
CA THR A 64 -7.25 14.60 5.30
C THR A 64 -8.50 14.93 4.48
N MET A 65 -8.33 15.27 3.20
CA MET A 65 -9.40 15.64 2.27
C MET A 65 -9.77 14.51 1.31
N ALA A 66 -9.39 13.27 1.62
CA ALA A 66 -9.53 12.13 0.72
C ALA A 66 -10.99 11.87 0.30
N ASP A 67 -11.96 12.14 1.17
CA ASP A 67 -13.40 12.01 0.89
C ASP A 67 -13.87 12.95 -0.23
N GLN A 68 -13.44 14.21 -0.19
CA GLN A 68 -13.77 15.19 -1.22
C GLN A 68 -12.98 14.95 -2.51
N LEU A 69 -11.72 14.55 -2.39
CA LEU A 69 -10.86 14.22 -3.53
C LEU A 69 -11.35 12.95 -4.25
N ALA A 70 -11.83 11.94 -3.52
CA ALA A 70 -12.38 10.72 -4.10
C ALA A 70 -13.63 10.98 -4.98
N ALA A 71 -14.41 12.02 -4.68
CA ALA A 71 -15.54 12.42 -5.51
C ALA A 71 -15.13 13.06 -6.85
N GLU A 72 -13.87 13.47 -6.97
CA GLU A 72 -13.35 14.17 -8.16
C GLU A 72 -12.57 13.25 -9.10
N VAL A 73 -12.17 12.03 -8.69
CA VAL A 73 -11.24 11.21 -9.45
C VAL A 73 -11.68 9.74 -9.54
N ASP A 74 -11.07 8.99 -10.46
CA ASP A 74 -11.43 7.60 -10.73
C ASP A 74 -10.57 6.59 -9.91
N PHE A 75 -9.44 7.02 -9.34
CA PHE A 75 -8.56 6.17 -8.52
C PHE A 75 -7.57 7.01 -7.70
N PHE A 76 -7.04 6.41 -6.64
CA PHE A 76 -5.90 6.91 -5.90
C PHE A 76 -4.64 6.08 -6.13
N SER A 77 -3.48 6.72 -6.08
CA SER A 77 -2.19 6.06 -5.96
C SER A 77 -1.41 6.68 -4.79
N ILE A 78 -1.06 5.88 -3.79
CA ILE A 78 -0.37 6.39 -2.61
C ILE A 78 1.13 6.42 -2.86
N GLY A 79 1.72 7.62 -2.84
CA GLY A 79 3.15 7.87 -2.97
C GLY A 79 3.86 7.77 -1.62
N THR A 80 4.21 6.54 -1.18
CA THR A 80 4.69 6.30 0.18
C THR A 80 6.01 6.99 0.52
N ASN A 81 6.87 7.27 -0.46
CA ASN A 81 8.14 7.94 -0.21
C ASN A 81 7.94 9.42 0.18
N ASP A 82 7.09 10.13 -0.56
CA ASP A 82 6.82 11.54 -0.30
C ASP A 82 5.84 11.69 0.87
N LEU A 83 4.86 10.80 0.98
CA LEU A 83 3.97 10.76 2.15
C LEU A 83 4.77 10.61 3.45
N SER A 84 5.71 9.64 3.53
CA SER A 84 6.54 9.47 4.73
C SER A 84 7.41 10.70 5.02
N GLN A 85 7.98 11.32 4.00
CA GLN A 85 8.77 12.54 4.13
C GLN A 85 7.95 13.67 4.76
N TYR A 86 6.73 13.91 4.28
CA TYR A 86 5.90 15.02 4.76
C TYR A 86 5.25 14.72 6.11
N VAL A 87 4.82 13.49 6.35
CA VAL A 87 4.26 13.09 7.64
C VAL A 87 5.30 13.17 8.76
N MET A 88 6.53 12.72 8.48
CA MET A 88 7.61 12.71 9.46
C MET A 88 8.40 14.03 9.47
N ALA A 89 8.05 15.00 8.61
CA ALA A 89 8.75 16.28 8.42
C ALA A 89 10.27 16.11 8.25
N ALA A 90 10.67 15.07 7.50
CA ALA A 90 12.07 14.66 7.35
C ALA A 90 12.46 14.60 5.87
N ASP A 91 13.39 15.42 5.45
CA ASP A 91 13.91 15.41 4.08
C ASP A 91 14.68 14.11 3.80
N ARG A 92 14.13 13.26 2.93
CA ARG A 92 14.72 11.97 2.52
C ARG A 92 16.01 12.11 1.73
N THR A 93 16.33 13.31 1.22
CA THR A 93 17.56 13.60 0.51
C THR A 93 18.70 14.04 1.44
N ASN A 94 18.35 14.44 2.67
CA ASN A 94 19.33 14.82 3.68
C ASN A 94 19.77 13.60 4.51
N PRO A 95 21.01 13.12 4.38
CA PRO A 95 21.48 11.89 5.03
C PRO A 95 21.42 11.93 6.56
N LYS A 96 21.35 13.11 7.20
CA LYS A 96 21.25 13.23 8.66
C LYS A 96 19.86 12.86 9.18
N VAL A 97 18.81 13.10 8.42
CA VAL A 97 17.41 12.92 8.83
C VAL A 97 16.64 11.93 7.93
N ALA A 98 17.18 11.52 6.79
CA ALA A 98 16.52 10.65 5.81
C ALA A 98 15.92 9.37 6.44
N LYS A 99 16.59 8.80 7.43
CA LYS A 99 16.13 7.60 8.14
C LYS A 99 14.84 7.81 8.95
N LEU A 100 14.46 9.07 9.23
CA LEU A 100 13.20 9.40 9.91
C LEU A 100 12.01 9.35 8.95
N ALA A 101 12.22 9.50 7.63
CA ALA A 101 11.19 9.38 6.61
C ALA A 101 10.92 7.90 6.27
N ASP A 102 10.58 7.12 7.30
CA ASP A 102 10.34 5.69 7.17
C ASP A 102 8.85 5.41 6.91
N ALA A 103 8.55 4.74 5.79
CA ALA A 103 7.17 4.44 5.42
C ALA A 103 6.50 3.36 6.32
N LEU A 104 7.27 2.68 7.18
CA LEU A 104 6.74 1.76 8.21
C LEU A 104 6.40 2.46 9.52
N GLU A 105 6.59 3.77 9.65
CA GLU A 105 6.13 4.50 10.82
C GLU A 105 4.60 4.38 10.97
N PRO A 106 4.09 4.04 12.15
CA PRO A 106 2.65 3.85 12.36
C PRO A 106 1.82 5.08 11.97
N ALA A 107 2.37 6.29 12.08
CA ALA A 107 1.72 7.50 11.59
C ALA A 107 1.45 7.47 10.08
N VAL A 108 2.41 6.97 9.30
CA VAL A 108 2.28 6.81 7.84
C VAL A 108 1.29 5.69 7.51
N LEU A 109 1.39 4.54 8.19
CA LEU A 109 0.51 3.40 7.97
C LEU A 109 -0.96 3.73 8.28
N ARG A 110 -1.22 4.52 9.32
CA ARG A 110 -2.57 5.03 9.64
C ARG A 110 -3.12 5.96 8.57
N MET A 111 -2.28 6.80 7.97
CA MET A 111 -2.69 7.65 6.84
C MET A 111 -3.00 6.82 5.59
N ILE A 112 -2.22 5.76 5.33
CA ILE A 112 -2.52 4.81 4.25
C ILE A 112 -3.89 4.14 4.51
N GLN A 113 -4.13 3.63 5.73
CA GLN A 113 -5.41 3.04 6.11
C GLN A 113 -6.59 3.99 5.91
N GLN A 114 -6.45 5.24 6.37
CA GLN A 114 -7.48 6.26 6.19
C GLN A 114 -7.80 6.48 4.71
N THR A 115 -6.76 6.63 3.88
CA THR A 115 -6.92 6.83 2.43
C THR A 115 -7.64 5.67 1.77
N VAL A 116 -7.25 4.42 2.08
CA VAL A 116 -7.88 3.21 1.54
C VAL A 116 -9.34 3.11 1.97
N THR A 117 -9.61 3.31 3.27
CA THR A 117 -10.98 3.26 3.81
C THR A 117 -11.91 4.24 3.10
N VAL A 118 -11.47 5.48 2.95
CA VAL A 118 -12.27 6.55 2.30
C VAL A 118 -12.45 6.27 0.81
N ALA A 119 -11.43 5.83 0.11
CA ALA A 119 -11.50 5.50 -1.31
C ALA A 119 -12.49 4.36 -1.57
N HIS A 120 -12.45 3.29 -0.77
CA HIS A 120 -13.39 2.17 -0.87
C HIS A 120 -14.83 2.59 -0.56
N GLN A 121 -15.05 3.50 0.41
CA GLN A 121 -16.37 4.08 0.66
C GLN A 121 -16.90 4.86 -0.55
N ALA A 122 -16.01 5.51 -1.30
CA ALA A 122 -16.34 6.22 -2.54
C ALA A 122 -16.42 5.28 -3.77
N GLY A 123 -16.07 4.01 -3.64
CA GLY A 123 -16.08 3.02 -4.72
C GLY A 123 -14.93 3.15 -5.72
N ILE A 124 -13.82 3.80 -5.36
CA ILE A 124 -12.64 3.94 -6.21
C ILE A 124 -11.48 3.06 -5.72
N PRO A 125 -10.68 2.48 -6.62
CA PRO A 125 -9.54 1.65 -6.25
C PRO A 125 -8.34 2.47 -5.78
N VAL A 126 -7.51 1.83 -4.94
CA VAL A 126 -6.27 2.39 -4.40
C VAL A 126 -5.06 1.55 -4.78
N SER A 127 -4.08 2.17 -5.44
CA SER A 127 -2.77 1.59 -5.63
C SER A 127 -1.74 2.19 -4.66
N VAL A 128 -0.66 1.47 -4.41
CA VAL A 128 0.51 1.99 -3.71
C VAL A 128 1.71 1.95 -4.65
N CYS A 129 2.40 3.06 -4.78
CA CYS A 129 3.69 3.17 -5.45
C CYS A 129 4.76 3.67 -4.45
N GLY A 130 6.00 3.48 -4.78
CA GLY A 130 7.11 3.78 -3.89
C GLY A 130 7.76 2.53 -3.31
N GLN A 131 8.76 2.72 -2.45
CA GLN A 131 9.60 1.63 -1.97
C GLN A 131 8.84 0.62 -1.09
N LEU A 132 7.80 1.07 -0.37
CA LEU A 132 7.01 0.21 0.51
C LEU A 132 6.29 -0.90 -0.27
N ALA A 133 5.82 -0.62 -1.51
CA ALA A 133 5.12 -1.58 -2.36
C ALA A 133 5.97 -2.81 -2.73
N SER A 134 7.30 -2.68 -2.74
CA SER A 134 8.25 -3.77 -3.02
C SER A 134 8.98 -4.30 -1.78
N ASN A 135 8.69 -3.73 -0.59
CA ASN A 135 9.32 -4.14 0.65
C ASN A 135 8.64 -5.40 1.21
N PRO A 136 9.34 -6.52 1.40
CA PRO A 136 8.74 -7.75 1.93
C PRO A 136 8.04 -7.59 3.29
N VAL A 137 8.47 -6.63 4.12
CA VAL A 137 7.82 -6.28 5.39
C VAL A 137 6.56 -5.45 5.15
N GLY A 138 6.58 -4.57 4.15
CA GLY A 138 5.46 -3.68 3.81
C GLY A 138 4.31 -4.38 3.09
N ILE A 139 4.61 -5.35 2.22
CA ILE A 139 3.61 -6.03 1.39
C ILE A 139 2.46 -6.64 2.22
N PRO A 140 2.73 -7.46 3.26
CA PRO A 140 1.66 -8.02 4.10
C PRO A 140 0.80 -6.96 4.77
N ILE A 141 1.42 -5.87 5.22
CA ILE A 141 0.71 -4.74 5.86
C ILE A 141 -0.21 -4.07 4.84
N LEU A 142 0.30 -3.73 3.65
CA LEU A 142 -0.49 -3.07 2.60
C LEU A 142 -1.69 -3.91 2.16
N LEU A 143 -1.51 -5.23 2.03
CA LEU A 143 -2.61 -6.16 1.74
C LEU A 143 -3.67 -6.13 2.85
N GLY A 144 -3.24 -6.19 4.12
CA GLY A 144 -4.14 -6.16 5.26
C GLY A 144 -4.83 -4.81 5.47
N LEU A 145 -4.25 -3.71 4.97
CA LEU A 145 -4.88 -2.40 4.91
C LEU A 145 -5.90 -2.28 3.76
N GLY A 146 -5.99 -3.29 2.88
CA GLY A 146 -6.96 -3.33 1.78
C GLY A 146 -6.49 -2.64 0.50
N VAL A 147 -5.19 -2.47 0.27
CA VAL A 147 -4.66 -1.91 -0.98
C VAL A 147 -4.96 -2.85 -2.15
N ASP A 148 -5.52 -2.31 -3.25
CA ASP A 148 -5.95 -3.08 -4.42
C ASP A 148 -4.81 -3.43 -5.38
N GLU A 149 -3.80 -2.55 -5.51
CA GLU A 149 -2.71 -2.69 -6.48
C GLU A 149 -1.37 -2.24 -5.90
N LEU A 150 -0.32 -3.03 -6.13
CA LEU A 150 1.07 -2.68 -5.81
C LEU A 150 1.84 -2.37 -7.09
N SER A 151 2.21 -1.11 -7.29
CA SER A 151 3.03 -0.67 -8.42
C SER A 151 4.51 -0.79 -8.07
N VAL A 152 5.20 -1.73 -8.70
CA VAL A 152 6.57 -2.09 -8.36
C VAL A 152 7.48 -2.14 -9.59
N ASN A 153 8.78 -2.02 -9.37
CA ASN A 153 9.78 -2.20 -10.43
C ASN A 153 9.77 -3.65 -10.96
N PRO A 154 9.97 -3.88 -12.27
CA PRO A 154 9.93 -5.21 -12.86
C PRO A 154 10.76 -6.27 -12.13
N PRO A 155 11.99 -6.02 -11.64
CA PRO A 155 12.77 -7.00 -10.89
C PRO A 155 12.12 -7.44 -9.57
N ALA A 156 11.28 -6.61 -8.95
CA ALA A 156 10.61 -6.92 -7.69
C ALA A 156 9.35 -7.80 -7.85
N ILE A 157 8.79 -7.91 -9.05
CA ILE A 157 7.50 -8.58 -9.30
C ILE A 157 7.51 -10.02 -8.78
N ALA A 158 8.56 -10.80 -9.08
CA ALA A 158 8.64 -12.19 -8.64
C ALA A 158 8.64 -12.33 -7.10
N THR A 159 9.37 -11.45 -6.41
CA THR A 159 9.41 -11.40 -4.94
C THR A 159 8.05 -11.01 -4.37
N VAL A 160 7.40 -9.99 -4.93
CA VAL A 160 6.07 -9.54 -4.50
C VAL A 160 5.04 -10.66 -4.64
N ILE A 161 4.99 -11.32 -5.80
CA ILE A 161 4.09 -12.46 -6.04
C ILE A 161 4.37 -13.59 -5.04
N SER A 162 5.64 -13.90 -4.78
CA SER A 162 6.02 -14.94 -3.81
C SER A 162 5.54 -14.62 -2.40
N VAL A 163 5.65 -13.37 -1.96
CA VAL A 163 5.15 -12.94 -0.63
C VAL A 163 3.62 -13.03 -0.57
N ILE A 164 2.92 -12.49 -1.58
CA ILE A 164 1.46 -12.50 -1.64
C ILE A 164 0.91 -13.93 -1.63
N SER A 165 1.52 -14.85 -2.39
CA SER A 165 1.04 -16.24 -2.51
C SER A 165 1.15 -17.05 -1.22
N GLN A 166 1.90 -16.58 -0.23
CA GLN A 166 2.09 -17.25 1.06
C GLN A 166 1.16 -16.72 2.17
N LEU A 167 0.34 -15.72 1.86
CA LEU A 167 -0.53 -15.05 2.81
C LEU A 167 -2.00 -15.31 2.50
N SER A 168 -2.81 -15.52 3.53
CA SER A 168 -4.25 -15.35 3.43
C SER A 168 -4.64 -13.91 3.78
N ILE A 169 -5.76 -13.44 3.23
CA ILE A 169 -6.25 -12.08 3.51
C ILE A 169 -6.52 -11.89 5.00
N ASN A 170 -7.10 -12.86 5.67
CA ASN A 170 -7.37 -12.78 7.11
C ASN A 170 -6.09 -12.62 7.94
N GLN A 171 -4.98 -13.31 7.56
CA GLN A 171 -3.69 -13.15 8.22
C GLN A 171 -3.13 -11.75 7.99
N ALA A 172 -3.26 -11.22 6.77
CA ALA A 172 -2.80 -9.86 6.45
C ALA A 172 -3.60 -8.80 7.23
N GLU A 173 -4.94 -8.94 7.32
CA GLU A 173 -5.81 -8.04 8.08
C GLU A 173 -5.49 -8.05 9.58
N MET A 174 -5.30 -9.23 10.18
CA MET A 174 -4.89 -9.34 11.58
C MET A 174 -3.55 -8.67 11.82
N LEU A 175 -2.55 -8.94 10.96
CA LEU A 175 -1.24 -8.35 11.02
C LEU A 175 -1.30 -6.81 10.93
N ALA A 176 -2.06 -6.27 9.99
CA ALA A 176 -2.23 -4.83 9.83
C ALA A 176 -2.86 -4.19 11.08
N GLY A 177 -3.88 -4.87 11.65
CA GLY A 177 -4.51 -4.41 12.89
C GLY A 177 -3.54 -4.29 14.07
N GLU A 178 -2.67 -5.27 14.26
CA GLU A 178 -1.64 -5.25 15.32
C GLU A 178 -0.57 -4.19 15.05
N VAL A 179 -0.09 -4.11 13.81
CA VAL A 179 0.96 -3.15 13.41
C VAL A 179 0.51 -1.70 13.64
N LEU A 180 -0.75 -1.38 13.42
CA LEU A 180 -1.30 -0.03 13.65
C LEU A 180 -1.35 0.37 15.13
N GLN A 181 -1.21 -0.57 16.07
CA GLN A 181 -1.14 -0.31 17.52
C GLN A 181 0.29 -0.08 18.03
N LEU A 182 1.29 -0.37 17.19
CA LEU A 182 2.69 -0.16 17.55
C LEU A 182 3.07 1.33 17.54
N ASP A 183 4.22 1.64 18.14
CA ASP A 183 4.68 3.01 18.39
C ASP A 183 5.82 3.48 17.46
N SER A 184 6.44 2.56 16.71
CA SER A 184 7.60 2.88 15.88
C SER A 184 7.80 1.92 14.72
N ALA A 185 8.48 2.38 13.66
CA ALA A 185 8.87 1.55 12.52
C ALA A 185 9.80 0.40 12.95
N LEU A 186 10.59 0.59 13.99
CA LEU A 186 11.44 -0.47 14.54
C LEU A 186 10.59 -1.58 15.17
N ALA A 187 9.59 -1.22 15.96
CA ALA A 187 8.64 -2.18 16.55
C ALA A 187 7.86 -2.94 15.47
N VAL A 188 7.45 -2.27 14.39
CA VAL A 188 6.81 -2.91 13.24
C VAL A 188 7.72 -3.97 12.61
N ARG A 189 8.97 -3.65 12.34
CA ARG A 189 9.93 -4.61 11.77
C ARG A 189 10.18 -5.80 12.69
N GLU A 190 10.34 -5.54 13.98
CA GLU A 190 10.57 -6.58 14.97
C GLU A 190 9.37 -7.52 15.10
N TYR A 191 8.17 -6.97 15.15
CA TYR A 191 6.92 -7.75 15.19
C TYR A 191 6.81 -8.71 13.99
N ILE A 192 7.04 -8.22 12.78
CA ILE A 192 6.97 -9.06 11.57
C ILE A 192 8.09 -10.11 11.55
N ARG A 193 9.30 -9.76 12.00
CA ARG A 193 10.40 -10.72 12.11
C ARG A 193 10.05 -11.88 13.04
N LEU A 194 9.48 -11.59 14.21
CA LEU A 194 9.06 -12.59 15.17
C LEU A 194 7.97 -13.50 14.61
N LEU A 195 6.98 -12.96 13.90
CA LEU A 195 5.94 -13.77 13.24
C LEU A 195 6.53 -14.72 12.19
N ALA A 196 7.47 -14.26 11.38
CA ALA A 196 8.14 -15.09 10.38
C ALA A 196 8.95 -16.24 11.04
N GLU A 197 9.57 -16.00 12.20
CA GLU A 197 10.28 -17.04 12.96
C GLU A 197 9.34 -18.09 13.56
N VAL A 198 8.19 -17.68 14.07
CA VAL A 198 7.15 -18.58 14.60
C VAL A 198 6.57 -19.44 13.48
N GLY A 199 6.18 -18.83 12.35
CA GLY A 199 5.66 -19.56 11.19
C GLY A 199 6.66 -20.58 10.63
N ASN A 200 7.93 -20.24 10.58
CA ASN A 200 9.00 -21.17 10.18
C ASN A 200 9.18 -22.32 11.18
N ARG A 201 8.95 -22.11 12.47
CA ARG A 201 8.99 -23.17 13.49
C ARG A 201 7.83 -24.16 13.32
N GLU A 202 6.61 -23.62 13.13
CA GLU A 202 5.42 -24.46 12.92
C GLU A 202 5.54 -25.29 11.63
N GLN A 203 6.06 -24.74 10.54
CA GLN A 203 6.31 -25.50 9.31
C GLN A 203 7.36 -26.59 9.51
N ARG A 204 8.43 -26.34 10.28
CA ARG A 204 9.44 -27.37 10.59
C ARG A 204 8.87 -28.46 11.49
N CYS A 205 8.07 -28.12 12.50
CA CYS A 205 7.41 -29.10 13.36
C CYS A 205 6.43 -29.96 12.54
N SER A 206 5.67 -29.38 11.65
CA SER A 206 4.73 -30.07 10.75
C SER A 206 5.47 -31.04 9.80
N ALA A 207 6.58 -30.61 9.22
CA ALA A 207 7.41 -31.44 8.33
C ALA A 207 8.07 -32.62 9.05
N VAL A 208 8.43 -32.46 10.32
CA VAL A 208 9.06 -33.51 11.13
C VAL A 208 8.03 -34.51 11.67
N LEU A 209 6.80 -34.06 11.96
CA LEU A 209 5.76 -34.88 12.56
C LEU A 209 4.73 -35.43 11.56
N GLY A 210 4.81 -35.04 10.27
CA GLY A 210 3.89 -35.50 9.23
C GLY A 210 2.43 -35.11 9.44
N VAL A 211 2.16 -34.06 10.23
CA VAL A 211 0.81 -33.56 10.59
C VAL A 211 0.55 -32.19 9.99
N SER A 212 -0.72 -31.92 9.69
CA SER A 212 -1.16 -30.65 9.11
C SER A 212 -1.02 -29.49 10.11
N PRO A 213 -0.67 -28.25 9.69
CA PRO A 213 -0.14 -27.18 10.55
C PRO A 213 -1.04 -26.58 11.63
N MET A 214 -2.23 -27.07 11.92
CA MET A 214 -3.16 -26.34 12.77
C MET A 214 -3.79 -27.05 13.98
N SER A 215 -3.47 -28.29 14.33
CA SER A 215 -4.24 -28.92 15.41
C SER A 215 -3.50 -29.37 16.67
N ASP A 216 -2.19 -29.60 16.63
CA ASP A 216 -1.54 -30.33 17.73
C ASP A 216 -0.35 -29.65 18.45
N CYS A 217 0.21 -28.56 17.94
CA CYS A 217 1.30 -27.86 18.66
C CYS A 217 0.85 -27.10 19.92
N ILE A 218 -0.45 -26.80 20.04
CA ILE A 218 -0.98 -26.09 21.23
C ILE A 218 -1.21 -27.03 22.42
N LYS A 219 -1.32 -28.34 22.18
CA LYS A 219 -1.63 -29.32 23.25
C LYS A 219 -0.44 -29.85 24.02
N THR A 220 0.79 -29.59 23.59
CA THR A 220 2.00 -30.11 24.28
C THR A 220 2.61 -29.13 25.27
N GLY A 221 2.04 -27.94 25.45
CA GLY A 221 2.52 -26.90 26.38
C GLY A 221 1.90 -26.88 27.77
N THR A 222 0.85 -27.69 28.01
CA THR A 222 0.20 -27.77 29.34
C THR A 222 0.12 -29.22 29.81
N GLY A 223 1.24 -29.74 30.21
CA GLY A 223 1.33 -31.05 30.79
C GLY A 223 2.36 -31.10 31.90
N ASN A 224 1.86 -31.05 33.12
CA ASN A 224 2.51 -31.56 34.33
C ASN A 224 3.05 -30.55 35.35
N SER A 225 2.20 -30.17 36.28
CA SER A 225 2.58 -30.03 37.69
C SER A 225 1.34 -30.13 38.57
N GLY A 226 0.91 -31.37 38.81
CA GLY A 226 -0.06 -31.75 39.81
C GLY A 226 0.41 -33.04 40.48
N GLN A 227 1.37 -32.94 41.37
CA GLN A 227 1.55 -33.98 42.39
C GLN A 227 1.12 -33.37 43.73
N GLU A 228 -0.06 -33.87 44.15
CA GLU A 228 -0.52 -33.86 45.54
C GLU A 228 0.52 -34.58 46.40
N LEU A 229 0.84 -34.01 47.50
CA LEU A 229 1.41 -34.68 48.68
C LEU A 229 0.44 -34.52 49.83
N THR A 230 -0.05 -35.66 50.27
CA THR A 230 -0.74 -35.89 51.50
C THR A 230 0.01 -35.41 52.72
#